data_3a993f09e313978327012fcd74bd7c7e
#
_entry.id   3a993f09e313978327012fcd74bd7c7e
#
_cell.length_a   1.000
_cell.length_b   1.000
_cell.length_c   1.000
_cell.angle_alpha   90.00
_cell.angle_beta   90.00
_cell.angle_gamma   90.00
#
_symmetry.space_group_name_H-M   'P 1'
#
loop_
_entity.id
_entity.type
_entity.pdbx_description
1 polymer ?
#
loop_
_entity_poly.entity_id
_entity_poly.type
_entity_poly.pdbx_seq_one_letter_code
_entity_poly.pdbx_strand_id
1 'polypeptide(L)'
;MSDSASIVRLTIPSEFDMLDFVQLVSDRFCAAGTLDEDGIHWVGVAVRESVINAIKHGNQLDASKHVTVEFALVPGDTPVELVVRVQDEGEGFDPHELSDPRDADNLLKSSGRGIFFMRSFMDEVDIHPASEGGMEVRMVKKLR
;
A
#
# COMPACT_ATOMS: atom_id res chain seq x y z
N MET A 1 -27.80 -8.06 -0.48
CA MET A 1 -26.65 -8.80 -0.21
C MET A 1 -25.65 -8.54 -1.21
N SER A 2 -24.56 -8.21 -0.79
CA SER A 2 -23.56 -7.71 -1.71
C SER A 2 -22.27 -8.49 -1.57
N ASP A 3 -21.73 -8.97 -2.70
CA ASP A 3 -20.39 -9.52 -2.76
C ASP A 3 -19.37 -8.42 -2.98
N SER A 4 -19.83 -7.17 -3.07
CA SER A 4 -18.92 -6.06 -3.30
C SER A 4 -18.06 -5.77 -2.08
N ALA A 5 -16.88 -5.23 -2.33
CA ALA A 5 -15.96 -4.85 -1.27
C ALA A 5 -16.47 -3.64 -0.49
N SER A 6 -16.14 -3.56 0.81
CA SER A 6 -16.22 -2.30 1.55
C SER A 6 -14.93 -1.56 1.29
N ILE A 7 -15.00 -0.37 0.73
CA ILE A 7 -13.83 0.37 0.25
C ILE A 7 -13.77 1.76 0.89
N VAL A 8 -12.58 2.11 1.37
CA VAL A 8 -12.24 3.48 1.77
C VAL A 8 -11.03 3.91 0.97
N ARG A 9 -11.10 5.09 0.38
CA ARG A 9 -10.02 5.63 -0.44
C ARG A 9 -9.61 7.00 0.07
N LEU A 10 -8.29 7.18 0.22
CA LEU A 10 -7.70 8.45 0.63
C LEU A 10 -6.82 8.95 -0.51
N THR A 11 -6.94 10.23 -0.82
CA THR A 11 -5.99 10.90 -1.73
C THR A 11 -5.29 11.97 -0.92
N ILE A 12 -3.98 11.83 -0.77
CA ILE A 12 -3.18 12.70 0.09
C ILE A 12 -2.05 13.35 -0.72
N PRO A 13 -1.65 14.57 -0.34
CA PRO A 13 -0.44 15.15 -0.93
C PRO A 13 0.79 14.35 -0.50
N SER A 14 1.89 14.50 -1.26
CA SER A 14 3.14 13.77 -0.99
C SER A 14 3.89 14.42 0.17
N GLU A 15 3.29 14.39 1.34
CA GLU A 15 3.80 14.97 2.57
C GLU A 15 3.74 13.96 3.70
N PHE A 16 4.83 13.82 4.44
CA PHE A 16 4.90 12.86 5.54
C PHE A 16 3.91 13.16 6.66
N ASP A 17 3.46 14.40 6.78
CA ASP A 17 2.44 14.78 7.77
C ASP A 17 1.14 14.01 7.60
N MET A 18 0.89 13.48 6.40
CA MET A 18 -0.33 12.72 6.13
C MET A 18 -0.27 11.29 6.62
N LEU A 19 0.91 10.80 7.04
CA LEU A 19 1.06 9.41 7.48
C LEU A 19 0.19 9.06 8.68
N ASP A 20 -0.04 10.02 9.58
CA ASP A 20 -0.88 9.78 10.76
C ASP A 20 -2.33 9.51 10.38
N PHE A 21 -2.84 10.19 9.35
CA PHE A 21 -4.19 9.93 8.85
C PHE A 21 -4.29 8.55 8.23
N VAL A 22 -3.29 8.18 7.45
CA VAL A 22 -3.26 6.86 6.83
C VAL A 22 -3.23 5.77 7.91
N GLN A 23 -2.40 5.98 8.94
CA GLN A 23 -2.29 5.02 10.04
C GLN A 23 -3.62 4.86 10.77
N LEU A 24 -4.29 5.96 11.04
CA LEU A 24 -5.58 5.94 11.72
C LEU A 24 -6.62 5.14 10.94
N VAL A 25 -6.71 5.37 9.64
CA VAL A 25 -7.65 4.64 8.78
C VAL A 25 -7.27 3.17 8.70
N SER A 26 -5.97 2.87 8.57
CA SER A 26 -5.48 1.49 8.54
C SER A 26 -5.90 0.73 9.79
N ASP A 27 -5.64 1.33 10.96
CA ASP A 27 -5.96 0.69 12.24
C ASP A 27 -7.46 0.39 12.37
N ARG A 28 -8.29 1.35 12.01
CA ARG A 28 -9.74 1.19 12.11
C ARG A 28 -10.27 0.15 11.11
N PHE A 29 -9.72 0.15 9.90
CA PHE A 29 -10.15 -0.79 8.87
C PHE A 29 -9.72 -2.21 9.22
N CYS A 30 -8.52 -2.38 9.75
CA CYS A 30 -8.03 -3.68 10.19
C CYS A 30 -8.88 -4.23 11.35
N ALA A 31 -9.27 -3.37 12.28
CA ALA A 31 -10.14 -3.77 13.39
C ALA A 31 -11.50 -4.23 12.87
N ALA A 32 -12.04 -3.54 11.87
CA ALA A 32 -13.30 -3.95 11.23
C ALA A 32 -13.14 -5.30 10.52
N GLY A 33 -11.94 -5.62 10.05
CA GLY A 33 -11.63 -6.91 9.43
C GLY A 33 -11.32 -8.02 10.42
N THR A 34 -11.49 -7.78 11.70
CA THR A 34 -11.30 -8.77 12.79
C THR A 34 -9.85 -9.20 13.01
N LEU A 35 -8.89 -8.40 12.57
CA LEU A 35 -7.48 -8.65 12.91
C LEU A 35 -7.25 -8.37 14.39
N ASP A 36 -6.33 -9.12 15.00
CA ASP A 36 -5.93 -8.89 16.38
C ASP A 36 -4.95 -7.71 16.46
N GLU A 37 -4.52 -7.35 17.68
CA GLU A 37 -3.62 -6.21 17.88
C GLU A 37 -2.32 -6.34 17.12
N ASP A 38 -1.75 -7.54 17.07
CA ASP A 38 -0.51 -7.76 16.33
C ASP A 38 -0.73 -7.60 14.82
N GLY A 39 -1.83 -8.15 14.31
CA GLY A 39 -2.18 -8.02 12.91
C GLY A 39 -2.38 -6.56 12.51
N ILE A 40 -3.11 -5.81 13.33
CA ILE A 40 -3.34 -4.39 13.11
C ILE A 40 -2.01 -3.63 13.07
N HIS A 41 -1.14 -3.91 14.02
CA HIS A 41 0.17 -3.25 14.10
C HIS A 41 1.02 -3.51 12.85
N TRP A 42 1.16 -4.79 12.46
CA TRP A 42 2.07 -5.14 11.36
C TRP A 42 1.52 -4.76 9.99
N VAL A 43 0.21 -4.83 9.79
CA VAL A 43 -0.40 -4.28 8.57
C VAL A 43 -0.14 -2.77 8.53
N GLY A 44 -0.29 -2.09 9.65
CA GLY A 44 -0.01 -0.65 9.73
C GLY A 44 1.43 -0.31 9.34
N VAL A 45 2.39 -1.12 9.80
CA VAL A 45 3.81 -0.94 9.43
C VAL A 45 3.98 -1.10 7.92
N ALA A 46 3.39 -2.15 7.33
CA ALA A 46 3.51 -2.40 5.90
C ALA A 46 2.90 -1.26 5.08
N VAL A 47 1.72 -0.79 5.48
CA VAL A 47 1.03 0.31 4.79
C VAL A 47 1.86 1.59 4.89
N ARG A 48 2.36 1.90 6.09
CA ARG A 48 3.17 3.11 6.31
C ARG A 48 4.41 3.09 5.42
N GLU A 49 5.11 1.98 5.36
CA GLU A 49 6.31 1.85 4.51
C GLU A 49 5.98 2.01 3.02
N SER A 50 4.85 1.47 2.60
CA SER A 50 4.41 1.60 1.21
C SER A 50 4.11 3.06 0.87
N VAL A 51 3.46 3.79 1.77
CA VAL A 51 3.14 5.20 1.55
C VAL A 51 4.42 6.05 1.56
N ILE A 52 5.35 5.78 2.49
CA ILE A 52 6.64 6.47 2.51
C ILE A 52 7.36 6.28 1.19
N ASN A 53 7.39 5.07 0.66
CA ASN A 53 8.01 4.78 -0.63
C ASN A 53 7.33 5.53 -1.77
N ALA A 54 6.00 5.60 -1.75
CA ALA A 54 5.26 6.33 -2.78
C ALA A 54 5.58 7.83 -2.74
N ILE A 55 5.64 8.41 -1.55
CA ILE A 55 5.96 9.84 -1.40
C ILE A 55 7.41 10.12 -1.81
N LYS A 56 8.34 9.33 -1.30
CA LYS A 56 9.77 9.60 -1.40
C LYS A 56 10.34 9.17 -2.75
N HIS A 57 10.03 7.96 -3.19
CA HIS A 57 10.62 7.38 -4.39
C HIS A 57 9.71 7.48 -5.60
N GLY A 58 8.40 7.29 -5.43
CA GLY A 58 7.45 7.41 -6.52
C GLY A 58 7.29 8.86 -6.94
N ASN A 59 6.82 9.69 -6.05
CA ASN A 59 6.54 11.10 -6.32
C ASN A 59 7.73 12.02 -6.11
N GLN A 60 8.84 11.49 -5.61
CA GLN A 60 10.08 12.25 -5.38
C GLN A 60 9.87 13.50 -4.52
N LEU A 61 9.02 13.37 -3.50
CA LEU A 61 8.72 14.44 -2.55
C LEU A 61 8.04 15.67 -3.20
N ASP A 62 7.46 15.49 -4.38
CA ASP A 62 6.77 16.58 -5.08
C ASP A 62 5.36 16.76 -4.47
N ALA A 63 5.17 17.83 -3.72
CA ALA A 63 3.92 18.10 -3.02
C ALA A 63 2.73 18.34 -3.97
N SER A 64 2.99 18.62 -5.25
CA SER A 64 1.91 18.77 -6.23
C SER A 64 1.37 17.43 -6.71
N LYS A 65 2.07 16.35 -6.41
CA LYS A 65 1.65 14.99 -6.75
C LYS A 65 1.00 14.33 -5.53
N HIS A 66 0.09 13.42 -5.78
CA HIS A 66 -0.70 12.78 -4.72
C HIS A 66 -0.40 11.29 -4.63
N VAL A 67 -0.67 10.76 -3.45
CA VAL A 67 -0.68 9.30 -3.21
C VAL A 67 -2.11 8.92 -2.92
N THR A 68 -2.58 7.88 -3.60
CA THR A 68 -3.91 7.33 -3.34
C THR A 68 -3.74 6.03 -2.57
N VAL A 69 -4.41 5.93 -1.43
CA VAL A 69 -4.38 4.73 -0.59
C VAL A 69 -5.80 4.20 -0.52
N GLU A 70 -5.99 2.96 -0.93
CA GLU A 70 -7.30 2.34 -0.91
C GLU A 70 -7.26 1.12 0.01
N PHE A 71 -8.22 1.04 0.91
CA PHE A 71 -8.42 -0.10 1.80
C PHE A 71 -9.73 -0.78 1.41
N ALA A 72 -9.71 -2.09 1.25
CA ALA A 72 -10.89 -2.86 0.91
C ALA A 72 -11.00 -4.11 1.75
N LEU A 73 -12.19 -4.40 2.23
CA LEU A 73 -12.53 -5.69 2.83
C LEU A 73 -13.33 -6.48 1.80
N VAL A 74 -12.90 -7.67 1.48
CA VAL A 74 -13.45 -8.45 0.37
C VAL A 74 -13.84 -9.85 0.85
N PRO A 75 -15.08 -10.26 0.67
CA PRO A 75 -16.27 -9.44 0.40
C PRO A 75 -16.61 -8.55 1.59
N GLY A 76 -17.41 -7.49 1.32
CA GLY A 76 -17.66 -6.47 2.34
C GLY A 76 -18.48 -6.92 3.54
N ASP A 77 -19.37 -7.89 3.36
CA ASP A 77 -20.27 -8.37 4.42
C ASP A 77 -19.65 -9.48 5.25
N THR A 78 -18.84 -10.37 4.64
CA THR A 78 -18.18 -11.47 5.35
C THR A 78 -16.72 -11.51 4.91
N PRO A 79 -15.90 -10.55 5.35
CA PRO A 79 -14.56 -10.40 4.79
C PRO A 79 -13.66 -11.60 5.05
N VAL A 80 -12.93 -12.01 4.01
CA VAL A 80 -11.91 -13.03 4.09
C VAL A 80 -10.52 -12.46 3.75
N GLU A 81 -10.49 -11.28 3.13
CA GLU A 81 -9.23 -10.61 2.77
C GLU A 81 -9.33 -9.11 3.01
N LEU A 82 -8.21 -8.55 3.45
CA LEU A 82 -7.98 -7.12 3.44
C LEU A 82 -7.04 -6.82 2.28
N VAL A 83 -7.43 -5.92 1.40
CA VAL A 83 -6.61 -5.51 0.26
C VAL A 83 -6.28 -4.04 0.42
N VAL A 84 -4.99 -3.70 0.35
CA VAL A 84 -4.53 -2.31 0.39
C VAL A 84 -3.80 -2.02 -0.89
N ARG A 85 -4.15 -0.91 -1.54
CA ARG A 85 -3.47 -0.43 -2.74
C ARG A 85 -2.90 0.94 -2.48
N VAL A 86 -1.64 1.14 -2.82
CA VAL A 86 -0.97 2.43 -2.69
C VAL A 86 -0.44 2.81 -4.07
N GLN A 87 -0.93 3.93 -4.59
CA GLN A 87 -0.60 4.38 -5.95
C GLN A 87 0.00 5.77 -5.90
N ASP A 88 1.15 5.94 -6.56
CA ASP A 88 1.76 7.26 -6.72
C ASP A 88 1.48 7.83 -8.11
N GLU A 89 1.89 9.09 -8.31
CA GLU A 89 1.76 9.79 -9.58
C GLU A 89 3.13 10.07 -10.22
N GLY A 90 4.12 9.27 -9.84
CA GLY A 90 5.46 9.39 -10.40
C GLY A 90 5.53 8.93 -11.85
N GLU A 91 6.74 8.84 -12.37
CA GLU A 91 6.95 8.41 -13.74
C GLU A 91 6.74 6.91 -13.90
N GLY A 92 6.91 6.17 -12.81
CA GLY A 92 6.84 4.73 -12.86
C GLY A 92 8.07 4.12 -13.53
N PHE A 93 8.05 2.82 -13.66
CA PHE A 93 9.05 2.11 -14.43
C PHE A 93 8.42 0.81 -14.93
N ASP A 94 9.00 0.25 -16.00
CA ASP A 94 8.55 -1.03 -16.53
C ASP A 94 9.50 -2.11 -15.99
N PRO A 95 9.01 -3.01 -15.14
CA PRO A 95 9.87 -4.07 -14.61
C PRO A 95 10.51 -4.95 -15.70
N HIS A 96 9.88 -5.04 -16.87
CA HIS A 96 10.41 -5.84 -17.98
C HIS A 96 11.58 -5.17 -18.69
N GLU A 97 11.76 -3.86 -18.51
CA GLU A 97 12.86 -3.12 -19.10
C GLU A 97 14.12 -3.15 -18.24
N LEU A 98 13.99 -3.64 -17.00
CA LEU A 98 15.13 -3.71 -16.10
C LEU A 98 16.00 -4.90 -16.45
N SER A 99 17.32 -4.68 -16.47
CA SER A 99 18.27 -5.74 -16.80
C SER A 99 18.40 -6.76 -15.68
N ASP A 100 18.10 -6.37 -14.45
CA ASP A 100 18.12 -7.23 -13.27
C ASP A 100 16.76 -7.12 -12.58
N PRO A 101 16.00 -8.24 -12.46
CA PRO A 101 14.70 -8.18 -11.80
C PRO A 101 14.75 -7.63 -10.38
N ARG A 102 15.92 -7.65 -9.74
CA ARG A 102 16.09 -7.11 -8.39
C ARG A 102 16.17 -5.58 -8.39
N ASP A 103 16.37 -4.96 -9.53
CA ASP A 103 16.52 -3.50 -9.61
C ASP A 103 15.24 -2.78 -9.15
N ALA A 104 14.07 -3.33 -9.47
CA ALA A 104 12.82 -2.78 -8.99
C ALA A 104 12.75 -2.78 -7.46
N ASP A 105 13.12 -3.90 -6.85
CA ASP A 105 13.17 -4.01 -5.39
C ASP A 105 14.22 -3.06 -4.82
N ASN A 106 15.37 -2.91 -5.48
CA ASN A 106 16.43 -2.03 -5.02
C ASN A 106 16.00 -0.57 -5.01
N LEU A 107 15.24 -0.14 -6.01
CA LEU A 107 14.73 1.23 -6.07
C LEU A 107 13.82 1.53 -4.87
N LEU A 108 13.04 0.55 -4.44
CA LEU A 108 12.13 0.71 -3.32
C LEU A 108 12.81 0.46 -1.98
N LYS A 109 13.92 -0.29 -1.97
CA LYS A 109 14.65 -0.61 -0.75
C LYS A 109 15.50 0.54 -0.22
N SER A 110 15.66 1.62 -0.97
CA SER A 110 16.50 2.73 -0.54
C SER A 110 15.95 3.41 0.72
N SER A 111 14.70 3.14 1.10
CA SER A 111 14.11 3.59 2.35
C SER A 111 14.38 2.63 3.51
N GLY A 112 15.29 1.67 3.34
CA GLY A 112 15.61 0.69 4.36
C GLY A 112 14.95 -0.65 4.07
N ARG A 113 14.15 -1.15 5.00
CA ARG A 113 13.59 -2.49 4.92
C ARG A 113 12.11 -2.52 4.52
N GLY A 114 11.62 -1.47 3.84
CA GLY A 114 10.22 -1.34 3.51
C GLY A 114 9.62 -2.54 2.80
N ILE A 115 10.24 -2.97 1.69
CA ILE A 115 9.75 -4.12 0.92
C ILE A 115 9.82 -5.39 1.76
N PHE A 116 10.89 -5.56 2.52
CA PHE A 116 11.03 -6.71 3.40
C PHE A 116 9.87 -6.79 4.41
N PHE A 117 9.54 -5.67 5.05
CA PHE A 117 8.43 -5.64 6.00
C PHE A 117 7.10 -5.91 5.32
N MET A 118 6.84 -5.32 4.16
CA MET A 118 5.61 -5.58 3.43
C MET A 118 5.45 -7.08 3.17
N ARG A 119 6.48 -7.72 2.65
CA ARG A 119 6.42 -9.14 2.29
C ARG A 119 6.41 -10.06 3.50
N SER A 120 6.95 -9.60 4.63
CA SER A 120 6.96 -10.39 5.86
C SER A 120 5.59 -10.44 6.53
N PHE A 121 4.82 -9.38 6.45
CA PHE A 121 3.57 -9.24 7.20
C PHE A 121 2.31 -9.34 6.36
N MET A 122 2.43 -9.23 5.05
CA MET A 122 1.31 -9.39 4.13
C MET A 122 1.41 -10.76 3.45
N ASP A 123 0.28 -11.31 3.08
CA ASP A 123 0.24 -12.61 2.41
C ASP A 123 0.63 -12.51 0.94
N GLU A 124 0.31 -11.38 0.30
CA GLU A 124 0.71 -11.12 -1.08
C GLU A 124 1.13 -9.67 -1.21
N VAL A 125 2.17 -9.40 -2.00
CA VAL A 125 2.58 -8.06 -2.36
C VAL A 125 2.92 -8.04 -3.84
N ASP A 126 2.19 -7.23 -4.61
CA ASP A 126 2.46 -7.02 -6.04
C ASP A 126 2.82 -5.56 -6.25
N ILE A 127 3.88 -5.33 -7.03
CA ILE A 127 4.32 -3.99 -7.40
C ILE A 127 4.28 -3.93 -8.93
N HIS A 128 3.50 -3.01 -9.47
CA HIS A 128 3.29 -2.93 -10.91
C HIS A 128 3.00 -1.49 -11.33
N PRO A 129 3.20 -1.16 -12.61
CA PRO A 129 2.80 0.16 -13.11
C PRO A 129 1.29 0.36 -12.97
N ALA A 130 0.89 1.56 -12.54
CA ALA A 130 -0.52 1.90 -12.45
C ALA A 130 -1.08 2.22 -13.84
N SER A 131 -2.39 1.99 -14.03
CA SER A 131 -3.01 2.23 -15.34
C SER A 131 -2.98 3.69 -15.76
N GLU A 132 -2.93 4.61 -14.82
CA GLU A 132 -2.94 6.05 -15.10
C GLU A 132 -1.57 6.71 -14.94
N GLY A 133 -0.53 5.90 -14.88
CA GLY A 133 0.83 6.38 -14.63
C GLY A 133 1.23 6.19 -13.19
N GLY A 134 2.54 6.22 -12.93
CA GLY A 134 3.07 5.93 -11.61
C GLY A 134 3.11 4.44 -11.33
N MET A 135 3.31 4.11 -10.06
CA MET A 135 3.38 2.72 -9.60
C MET A 135 2.27 2.45 -8.61
N GLU A 136 1.83 1.20 -8.58
CA GLU A 136 0.88 0.73 -7.59
C GLU A 136 1.48 -0.44 -6.84
N VAL A 137 1.34 -0.40 -5.52
CA VAL A 137 1.65 -1.54 -4.64
C VAL A 137 0.32 -2.08 -4.16
N ARG A 138 0.08 -3.37 -4.43
CA ARG A 138 -1.12 -4.05 -3.95
C ARG A 138 -0.71 -5.08 -2.91
N MET A 139 -1.27 -4.98 -1.72
CA MET A 139 -0.97 -5.86 -0.61
C MET A 139 -2.24 -6.56 -0.15
N VAL A 140 -2.14 -7.84 0.11
CA VAL A 140 -3.27 -8.65 0.57
C VAL A 140 -2.93 -9.30 1.90
N LYS A 141 -3.85 -9.18 2.85
CA LYS A 141 -3.77 -9.87 4.15
C LYS A 141 -4.99 -10.76 4.27
N LYS A 142 -4.77 -12.06 4.40
CA LYS A 142 -5.87 -13.01 4.60
C LYS A 142 -6.36 -12.91 6.03
N LEU A 143 -7.68 -12.86 6.18
CA LEU A 143 -8.33 -12.74 7.48
C LEU A 143 -8.74 -14.10 8.05
N ARG A 144 -8.70 -15.12 7.21
CA ARG A 144 -9.06 -16.48 7.61
C ARG A 144 -8.19 -17.50 6.90
#